data_e73f2eca220b21585ef6c964a7d1f015
#
_entry.id   e73f2eca220b21585ef6c964a7d1f015
#
_cell.length_a   1.000
_cell.length_b   1.000
_cell.length_c   1.000
_cell.angle_alpha   90.00
_cell.angle_beta   90.00
_cell.angle_gamma   90.00
#
_symmetry.space_group_name_H-M   'P 1'
#
loop_
_entity.id
_entity.type
_entity.pdbx_description
1 polymer ?
#
loop_
_entity_poly.entity_id
_entity_poly.type
_entity_poly.pdbx_seq_one_letter_code
_entity_poly.pdbx_strand_id
1 'polypeptide(L)'
;MEIKKTVIAGAGTMGYSMAEIFAQFEYQVTIYDLKEEALMLAQKHIKDNIQTLVDEHEITVQKAQSIINSLSYTTQKDCFQDCDLVVESIIENVDIKKSYYQDISQIVKEDTILATNTSGISINDLASSVYKPERFIGMHWFNPSHLILLIEIIKGDYTSDEVAQAIYQLSIDIRKKPVIVQKDVLGFAANRIQFAVLREALSLVEQGVVSKEGIDDVMKYGLGFRYACLGPLEVADFGGLDTFYHISEYLMEDLCDSHDIPTLLKEHYQAGEYGVKTQKGFYDYTEDKDQKATQQRDDKLLKIFNALYKNQGEL
;
A
#
# COMPACT_ATOMS: atom_id res chain seq x y z
N MET A 1 -1.55 19.25 14.55
CA MET A 1 -0.09 18.97 14.42
C MET A 1 0.37 19.38 13.03
N GLU A 2 1.45 20.13 12.90
CA GLU A 2 2.04 20.47 11.61
C GLU A 2 3.18 19.49 11.33
N ILE A 3 3.08 18.74 10.22
CA ILE A 3 4.12 17.77 9.81
C ILE A 3 4.93 18.42 8.70
N LYS A 4 6.26 18.51 8.88
CA LYS A 4 7.20 19.06 7.90
C LYS A 4 8.38 18.14 7.64
N LYS A 5 8.85 17.47 8.67
CA LYS A 5 10.01 16.59 8.63
C LYS A 5 9.57 15.16 8.81
N THR A 6 9.76 14.34 7.81
CA THR A 6 9.37 12.93 7.80
C THR A 6 10.59 12.03 7.69
N VAL A 7 10.64 10.99 8.50
CA VAL A 7 11.61 9.90 8.32
C VAL A 7 10.87 8.69 7.77
N ILE A 8 11.36 8.17 6.64
CA ILE A 8 10.93 6.88 6.10
C ILE A 8 11.95 5.83 6.53
N ALA A 9 11.53 4.91 7.39
CA ALA A 9 12.38 3.84 7.87
C ALA A 9 12.19 2.59 7.01
N GLY A 10 13.26 2.24 6.31
CA GLY A 10 13.29 1.20 5.27
C GLY A 10 13.40 1.80 3.87
N ALA A 11 14.48 1.46 3.16
CA ALA A 11 14.79 1.95 1.81
C ALA A 11 14.34 0.99 0.69
N GLY A 12 13.44 0.03 1.02
CA GLY A 12 12.85 -0.90 0.04
C GLY A 12 11.89 -0.21 -0.93
N THR A 13 11.26 -1.01 -1.80
CA THR A 13 10.37 -0.52 -2.86
C THR A 13 9.28 0.44 -2.34
N MET A 14 8.62 0.11 -1.23
CA MET A 14 7.61 1.00 -0.65
C MET A 14 8.25 2.24 -0.04
N GLY A 15 9.38 2.07 0.68
CA GLY A 15 10.02 3.17 1.38
C GLY A 15 10.51 4.28 0.45
N TYR A 16 11.28 3.95 -0.59
CA TYR A 16 11.76 4.98 -1.51
C TYR A 16 10.61 5.63 -2.30
N SER A 17 9.58 4.86 -2.66
CA SER A 17 8.45 5.41 -3.40
C SER A 17 7.58 6.35 -2.54
N MET A 18 7.36 6.03 -1.26
CA MET A 18 6.73 6.95 -0.30
C MET A 18 7.56 8.22 -0.13
N ALA A 19 8.87 8.09 0.06
CA ALA A 19 9.78 9.23 0.24
C ALA A 19 9.75 10.18 -0.97
N GLU A 20 9.73 9.63 -2.18
CA GLU A 20 9.58 10.40 -3.40
C GLU A 20 8.29 11.21 -3.41
N ILE A 21 7.15 10.57 -3.07
CA ILE A 21 5.85 11.25 -3.01
C ILE A 21 5.86 12.37 -1.98
N PHE A 22 6.32 12.14 -0.76
CA PHE A 22 6.42 13.19 0.25
C PHE A 22 7.28 14.38 -0.24
N ALA A 23 8.43 14.11 -0.87
CA ALA A 23 9.32 15.14 -1.40
C ALA A 23 8.70 15.93 -2.56
N GLN A 24 7.85 15.31 -3.40
CA GLN A 24 7.09 16.01 -4.46
C GLN A 24 6.15 17.08 -3.89
N PHE A 25 5.65 16.87 -2.66
CA PHE A 25 4.78 17.79 -1.92
C PHE A 25 5.54 18.64 -0.88
N GLU A 26 6.86 18.81 -1.07
CA GLU A 26 7.71 19.78 -0.32
C GLU A 26 7.97 19.41 1.14
N TYR A 27 7.71 18.16 1.54
CA TYR A 27 8.15 17.66 2.84
C TYR A 27 9.67 17.43 2.83
N GLN A 28 10.33 17.72 3.96
CA GLN A 28 11.71 17.31 4.19
C GLN A 28 11.73 15.84 4.58
N VAL A 29 12.36 15.00 3.77
CA VAL A 29 12.31 13.54 3.94
C VAL A 29 13.70 12.98 4.15
N THR A 30 13.87 12.22 5.21
CA THR A 30 15.06 11.40 5.43
C THR A 30 14.71 9.93 5.27
N ILE A 31 15.39 9.25 4.35
CA ILE A 31 15.30 7.79 4.22
C ILE A 31 16.37 7.18 5.13
N TYR A 32 15.93 6.38 6.08
CA TYR A 32 16.77 5.62 6.99
C TYR A 32 16.75 4.15 6.63
N ASP A 33 17.92 3.52 6.55
CA ASP A 33 18.08 2.07 6.45
C ASP A 33 19.35 1.63 7.16
N LEU A 34 19.41 0.37 7.58
CA LEU A 34 20.61 -0.20 8.19
C LEU A 34 21.74 -0.43 7.18
N LYS A 35 21.42 -0.51 5.88
CA LYS A 35 22.33 -0.87 4.80
C LYS A 35 22.53 0.31 3.85
N GLU A 36 23.77 0.75 3.70
CA GLU A 36 24.13 1.81 2.73
C GLU A 36 23.75 1.42 1.29
N GLU A 37 23.92 0.15 0.92
CA GLU A 37 23.56 -0.33 -0.42
C GLU A 37 22.07 -0.15 -0.74
N ALA A 38 21.20 -0.35 0.26
CA ALA A 38 19.76 -0.12 0.10
C ALA A 38 19.47 1.38 -0.11
N LEU A 39 20.14 2.27 0.62
CA LEU A 39 20.03 3.72 0.46
C LEU A 39 20.52 4.18 -0.92
N MET A 40 21.66 3.65 -1.38
CA MET A 40 22.20 3.96 -2.72
C MET A 40 21.24 3.54 -3.82
N LEU A 41 20.64 2.34 -3.69
CA LEU A 41 19.66 1.82 -4.65
C LEU A 41 18.38 2.68 -4.65
N ALA A 42 17.87 3.03 -3.48
CA ALA A 42 16.72 3.91 -3.32
C ALA A 42 16.98 5.28 -3.97
N GLN A 43 18.14 5.88 -3.70
CA GLN A 43 18.54 7.16 -4.30
C GLN A 43 18.59 7.08 -5.83
N LYS A 44 19.12 5.98 -6.37
CA LYS A 44 19.15 5.76 -7.82
C LYS A 44 17.74 5.68 -8.39
N HIS A 45 16.87 4.84 -7.82
CA HIS A 45 15.49 4.69 -8.30
C HIS A 45 14.72 6.02 -8.27
N ILE A 46 14.83 6.79 -7.19
CA ILE A 46 14.17 8.10 -7.12
C ILE A 46 14.70 9.05 -8.19
N LYS A 47 16.02 9.09 -8.41
CA LYS A 47 16.60 9.94 -9.46
C LYS A 47 16.13 9.52 -10.86
N ASP A 48 16.10 8.24 -11.13
CA ASP A 48 15.65 7.69 -12.41
C ASP A 48 14.16 8.02 -12.66
N ASN A 49 13.31 7.86 -11.65
CA ASN A 49 11.89 8.21 -11.71
C ASN A 49 11.69 9.72 -11.96
N ILE A 50 12.38 10.58 -11.19
CA ILE A 50 12.29 12.02 -11.32
C ILE A 50 12.77 12.46 -12.72
N GLN A 51 13.84 11.85 -13.25
CA GLN A 51 14.32 12.13 -14.60
C GLN A 51 13.27 11.75 -15.65
N THR A 52 12.60 10.61 -15.48
CA THR A 52 11.48 10.22 -16.38
C THR A 52 10.38 11.27 -16.37
N LEU A 53 9.97 11.78 -15.20
CA LEU A 53 8.96 12.85 -15.13
C LEU A 53 9.40 14.15 -15.83
N VAL A 54 10.69 14.48 -15.81
CA VAL A 54 11.24 15.63 -16.55
C VAL A 54 11.21 15.37 -18.06
N ASP A 55 11.62 14.19 -18.50
CA ASP A 55 11.68 13.81 -19.91
C ASP A 55 10.27 13.76 -20.54
N GLU A 56 9.28 13.33 -19.75
CA GLU A 56 7.85 13.32 -20.13
C GLU A 56 7.16 14.67 -19.97
N HIS A 57 7.88 15.71 -19.55
CA HIS A 57 7.38 17.08 -19.32
C HIS A 57 6.26 17.19 -18.26
N GLU A 58 6.18 16.23 -17.35
CA GLU A 58 5.23 16.26 -16.22
C GLU A 58 5.69 17.22 -15.11
N ILE A 59 7.00 17.39 -14.94
CA ILE A 59 7.59 18.37 -14.02
C ILE A 59 8.73 19.16 -14.68
N THR A 60 9.00 20.35 -14.15
CA THR A 60 10.15 21.16 -14.62
C THR A 60 11.46 20.68 -14.00
N VAL A 61 12.59 21.00 -14.65
CA VAL A 61 13.95 20.73 -14.09
C VAL A 61 14.11 21.39 -12.71
N GLN A 62 13.56 22.59 -12.49
CA GLN A 62 13.60 23.29 -11.21
C GLN A 62 12.83 22.53 -10.13
N LYS A 63 11.64 21.99 -10.45
CA LYS A 63 10.87 21.16 -9.50
C LYS A 63 11.60 19.85 -9.19
N ALA A 64 12.17 19.20 -10.19
CA ALA A 64 13.01 18.02 -10.01
C ALA A 64 14.16 18.25 -9.03
N GLN A 65 14.88 19.37 -9.20
CA GLN A 65 15.97 19.72 -8.28
C GLN A 65 15.47 20.02 -6.87
N SER A 66 14.31 20.67 -6.72
CA SER A 66 13.68 20.92 -5.42
C SER A 66 13.34 19.61 -4.70
N ILE A 67 12.75 18.63 -5.41
CA ILE A 67 12.43 17.30 -4.88
C ILE A 67 13.70 16.59 -4.39
N ILE A 68 14.74 16.57 -5.23
CA ILE A 68 16.03 15.94 -4.86
C ILE A 68 16.64 16.59 -3.61
N ASN A 69 16.58 17.93 -3.52
CA ASN A 69 17.13 18.67 -2.38
C ASN A 69 16.34 18.46 -1.08
N SER A 70 15.08 18.02 -1.15
CA SER A 70 14.25 17.69 0.02
C SER A 70 14.54 16.30 0.59
N LEU A 71 15.38 15.51 -0.08
CA LEU A 71 15.69 14.12 0.28
C LEU A 71 17.06 14.02 0.94
N SER A 72 17.11 13.29 2.04
CA SER A 72 18.34 12.89 2.74
C SER A 72 18.38 11.38 2.94
N TYR A 73 19.57 10.81 3.07
CA TYR A 73 19.77 9.37 3.20
C TYR A 73 20.78 9.10 4.32
N THR A 74 20.47 8.22 5.26
CA THR A 74 21.36 7.96 6.40
C THR A 74 21.15 6.58 7.00
N THR A 75 22.23 6.03 7.55
CA THR A 75 22.22 4.83 8.42
C THR A 75 22.21 5.20 9.91
N GLN A 76 22.25 6.50 10.24
CA GLN A 76 22.38 6.98 11.62
C GLN A 76 21.01 7.27 12.22
N LYS A 77 20.78 6.78 13.44
CA LYS A 77 19.50 6.95 14.17
C LYS A 77 19.24 8.40 14.62
N ASP A 78 20.22 9.29 14.55
CA ASP A 78 20.07 10.69 14.94
C ASP A 78 18.99 11.41 14.11
N CYS A 79 18.68 10.92 12.91
CA CYS A 79 17.62 11.46 12.05
C CYS A 79 16.22 11.40 12.70
N PHE A 80 16.02 10.50 13.67
CA PHE A 80 14.75 10.38 14.37
C PHE A 80 14.52 11.45 15.45
N GLN A 81 15.58 12.13 15.93
CA GLN A 81 15.48 13.07 17.05
C GLN A 81 14.70 14.36 16.74
N ASP A 82 14.64 14.75 15.47
CA ASP A 82 14.00 16.01 15.05
C ASP A 82 13.03 15.80 13.85
N CYS A 83 12.24 14.72 13.89
CA CYS A 83 11.19 14.50 12.90
C CYS A 83 9.79 14.68 13.53
N ASP A 84 8.81 14.98 12.69
CA ASP A 84 7.40 15.14 13.08
C ASP A 84 6.63 13.84 12.80
N LEU A 85 7.08 13.07 11.83
CA LEU A 85 6.49 11.80 11.42
C LEU A 85 7.58 10.77 11.11
N VAL A 86 7.37 9.56 11.57
CA VAL A 86 8.09 8.37 11.10
C VAL A 86 7.11 7.46 10.38
N VAL A 87 7.39 7.09 9.12
CA VAL A 87 6.66 6.02 8.43
C VAL A 87 7.58 4.82 8.33
N GLU A 88 7.26 3.75 9.03
CA GLU A 88 8.04 2.52 9.03
C GLU A 88 7.60 1.60 7.89
N SER A 89 8.57 1.16 7.10
CA SER A 89 8.44 0.24 5.97
C SER A 89 9.60 -0.75 5.92
N ILE A 90 10.00 -1.28 7.10
CA ILE A 90 11.02 -2.32 7.22
C ILE A 90 10.43 -3.71 6.93
N ILE A 91 11.26 -4.76 7.08
CA ILE A 91 10.81 -6.14 6.85
C ILE A 91 9.54 -6.49 7.64
N GLU A 92 8.62 -7.21 6.99
CA GLU A 92 7.32 -7.60 7.59
C GLU A 92 7.51 -8.78 8.55
N ASN A 93 8.03 -8.45 9.73
CA ASN A 93 8.25 -9.39 10.83
C ASN A 93 7.91 -8.72 12.15
N VAL A 94 7.01 -9.33 12.94
CA VAL A 94 6.46 -8.74 14.15
C VAL A 94 7.52 -8.46 15.22
N ASP A 95 8.46 -9.39 15.42
CA ASP A 95 9.50 -9.24 16.46
C ASP A 95 10.50 -8.14 16.11
N ILE A 96 10.89 -8.07 14.82
CA ILE A 96 11.76 -7.02 14.32
C ILE A 96 11.10 -5.66 14.44
N LYS A 97 9.82 -5.52 14.07
CA LYS A 97 9.07 -4.27 14.20
C LYS A 97 8.89 -3.87 15.66
N LYS A 98 8.58 -4.81 16.55
CA LYS A 98 8.50 -4.55 17.99
C LYS A 98 9.82 -4.03 18.56
N SER A 99 10.92 -4.69 18.25
CA SER A 99 12.27 -4.24 18.66
C SER A 99 12.60 -2.85 18.13
N TYR A 100 12.28 -2.59 16.86
CA TYR A 100 12.44 -1.28 16.25
C TYR A 100 11.66 -0.20 17.00
N TYR A 101 10.37 -0.45 17.30
CA TYR A 101 9.54 0.54 17.99
C TYR A 101 9.93 0.75 19.45
N GLN A 102 10.40 -0.28 20.16
CA GLN A 102 10.98 -0.12 21.50
C GLN A 102 12.13 0.87 21.53
N ASP A 103 12.96 0.83 20.49
CA ASP A 103 14.11 1.72 20.33
C ASP A 103 13.68 3.13 19.91
N ILE A 104 13.00 3.24 18.76
CA ILE A 104 12.73 4.51 18.09
C ILE A 104 11.74 5.37 18.86
N SER A 105 10.75 4.77 19.52
CA SER A 105 9.76 5.53 20.27
C SER A 105 10.33 6.31 21.46
N GLN A 106 11.54 5.98 21.91
CA GLN A 106 12.26 6.68 22.98
C GLN A 106 13.23 7.76 22.45
N ILE A 107 13.57 7.69 21.15
CA ILE A 107 14.52 8.64 20.53
C ILE A 107 13.78 9.84 19.95
N VAL A 108 12.62 9.63 19.37
CA VAL A 108 11.80 10.67 18.74
C VAL A 108 11.24 11.64 19.77
N LYS A 109 10.87 12.85 19.31
CA LYS A 109 10.15 13.83 20.14
C LYS A 109 8.83 13.23 20.68
N GLU A 110 8.33 13.78 21.77
CA GLU A 110 7.11 13.29 22.43
C GLU A 110 5.85 13.41 21.54
N ASP A 111 5.84 14.36 20.63
CA ASP A 111 4.76 14.67 19.70
C ASP A 111 4.95 14.08 18.31
N THR A 112 6.09 13.40 18.05
CA THR A 112 6.31 12.72 16.77
C THR A 112 5.30 11.59 16.56
N ILE A 113 4.60 11.59 15.43
CA ILE A 113 3.71 10.49 15.05
C ILE A 113 4.55 9.31 14.54
N LEU A 114 4.22 8.12 15.01
CA LEU A 114 4.81 6.85 14.56
C LEU A 114 3.79 6.08 13.74
N ALA A 115 4.04 5.92 12.46
CA ALA A 115 3.18 5.22 11.54
C ALA A 115 3.85 3.93 11.02
N THR A 116 3.10 2.85 10.91
CA THR A 116 3.57 1.60 10.29
C THR A 116 2.89 1.36 8.95
N ASN A 117 3.68 0.97 7.95
CA ASN A 117 3.17 0.54 6.64
C ASN A 117 2.97 -0.99 6.60
N THR A 118 2.71 -1.63 7.72
CA THR A 118 2.38 -3.06 7.72
C THR A 118 1.13 -3.34 6.90
N SER A 119 1.11 -4.49 6.23
CA SER A 119 -0.04 -4.93 5.42
C SER A 119 -1.00 -5.83 6.20
N GLY A 120 -0.65 -6.28 7.42
CA GLY A 120 -1.51 -7.22 8.13
C GLY A 120 -1.13 -7.51 9.57
N ILE A 121 0.01 -7.02 10.08
CA ILE A 121 0.35 -7.15 11.49
C ILE A 121 -0.57 -6.22 12.29
N SER A 122 -1.14 -6.73 13.40
CA SER A 122 -2.01 -5.96 14.28
C SER A 122 -1.32 -4.68 14.78
N ILE A 123 -2.01 -3.54 14.64
CA ILE A 123 -1.56 -2.25 15.15
C ILE A 123 -1.48 -2.30 16.67
N ASN A 124 -2.45 -2.96 17.33
CA ASN A 124 -2.46 -3.13 18.78
C ASN A 124 -1.28 -3.96 19.28
N ASP A 125 -0.91 -5.00 18.53
CA ASP A 125 0.24 -5.83 18.89
C ASP A 125 1.57 -5.04 18.79
N LEU A 126 1.74 -4.24 17.75
CA LEU A 126 2.91 -3.36 17.62
C LEU A 126 2.90 -2.21 18.65
N ALA A 127 1.73 -1.63 18.93
CA ALA A 127 1.56 -0.54 19.90
C ALA A 127 2.06 -0.92 21.31
N SER A 128 1.98 -2.22 21.66
CA SER A 128 2.48 -2.74 22.94
C SER A 128 3.99 -2.48 23.17
N SER A 129 4.73 -2.22 22.10
CA SER A 129 6.18 -1.96 22.12
C SER A 129 6.52 -0.47 21.91
N VAL A 130 5.51 0.39 21.83
CA VAL A 130 5.68 1.83 21.58
C VAL A 130 5.58 2.61 22.90
N TYR A 131 6.56 3.43 23.19
CA TYR A 131 6.43 4.43 24.25
C TYR A 131 5.46 5.53 23.83
N LYS A 132 4.44 5.81 24.64
CA LYS A 132 3.32 6.70 24.31
C LYS A 132 2.56 6.23 23.06
N PRO A 133 1.82 5.10 23.14
CA PRO A 133 1.17 4.46 22.00
C PRO A 133 -0.02 5.28 21.44
N GLU A 134 -0.47 6.35 22.10
CA GLU A 134 -1.50 7.26 21.61
C GLU A 134 -1.10 7.98 20.30
N ARG A 135 0.21 8.04 19.99
CA ARG A 135 0.76 8.63 18.77
C ARG A 135 1.13 7.58 17.70
N PHE A 136 0.75 6.32 17.94
CA PHE A 136 1.03 5.21 17.01
C PHE A 136 -0.19 4.88 16.16
N ILE A 137 0.04 4.63 14.84
CA ILE A 137 -1.04 4.42 13.88
C ILE A 137 -0.57 3.54 12.71
N GLY A 138 -1.50 2.81 12.11
CA GLY A 138 -1.27 2.18 10.80
C GLY A 138 -1.44 3.20 9.67
N MET A 139 -0.51 3.22 8.72
CA MET A 139 -0.59 4.00 7.48
C MET A 139 -0.23 3.07 6.32
N HIS A 140 -1.21 2.29 5.89
CA HIS A 140 -1.02 1.22 4.92
C HIS A 140 -1.14 1.74 3.49
N TRP A 141 -0.03 1.69 2.77
CA TRP A 141 0.08 2.08 1.37
C TRP A 141 0.03 0.85 0.46
N PHE A 142 -0.39 1.05 -0.79
CA PHE A 142 -0.52 -0.01 -1.78
C PHE A 142 0.51 0.13 -2.89
N ASN A 143 1.06 -1.00 -3.34
CA ASN A 143 2.02 -1.04 -4.44
C ASN A 143 1.28 -1.14 -5.80
N PRO A 144 1.63 -0.32 -6.80
CA PRO A 144 2.65 0.74 -6.81
C PRO A 144 2.10 2.04 -6.17
N SER A 145 2.85 2.57 -5.20
CA SER A 145 2.36 3.68 -4.36
C SER A 145 2.15 4.99 -5.13
N HIS A 146 2.84 5.20 -6.25
CA HIS A 146 2.66 6.38 -7.10
C HIS A 146 1.36 6.34 -7.93
N LEU A 147 0.78 5.16 -8.19
CA LEU A 147 -0.45 5.00 -8.97
C LEU A 147 -1.68 4.73 -8.11
N ILE A 148 -1.52 3.96 -7.03
CA ILE A 148 -2.64 3.64 -6.14
C ILE A 148 -2.87 4.79 -5.17
N LEU A 149 -4.07 5.36 -5.22
CA LEU A 149 -4.43 6.53 -4.40
C LEU A 149 -4.75 6.16 -2.95
N LEU A 150 -5.26 4.95 -2.72
CA LEU A 150 -5.72 4.52 -1.40
C LEU A 150 -4.60 4.52 -0.37
N ILE A 151 -4.88 5.10 0.80
CA ILE A 151 -4.16 4.87 2.04
C ILE A 151 -5.19 4.43 3.09
N GLU A 152 -4.98 3.28 3.71
CA GLU A 152 -5.74 2.92 4.90
C GLU A 152 -5.03 3.48 6.14
N ILE A 153 -5.79 4.20 6.96
CA ILE A 153 -5.36 4.76 8.24
C ILE A 153 -5.99 3.91 9.34
N ILE A 154 -5.21 3.05 9.97
CA ILE A 154 -5.74 2.05 10.90
C ILE A 154 -5.50 2.51 12.34
N LYS A 155 -6.60 2.73 13.06
CA LYS A 155 -6.55 3.05 14.49
C LYS A 155 -6.36 1.78 15.30
N GLY A 156 -5.35 1.78 16.17
CA GLY A 156 -5.29 0.87 17.30
C GLY A 156 -6.12 1.40 18.48
N ASP A 157 -6.26 0.61 19.52
CA ASP A 157 -7.05 0.94 20.71
C ASP A 157 -6.52 2.16 21.46
N TYR A 158 -5.23 2.43 21.34
CA TYR A 158 -4.57 3.59 21.98
C TYR A 158 -4.47 4.80 21.06
N THR A 159 -4.62 4.64 19.74
CA THR A 159 -4.42 5.72 18.76
C THR A 159 -5.37 6.89 19.03
N SER A 160 -4.84 8.09 19.24
CA SER A 160 -5.67 9.28 19.45
C SER A 160 -6.38 9.73 18.17
N ASP A 161 -7.53 10.39 18.34
CA ASP A 161 -8.27 10.94 17.20
C ASP A 161 -7.49 12.06 16.50
N GLU A 162 -6.70 12.84 17.25
CA GLU A 162 -5.85 13.89 16.71
C GLU A 162 -4.79 13.32 15.77
N VAL A 163 -4.16 12.20 16.13
CA VAL A 163 -3.17 11.51 15.30
C VAL A 163 -3.82 10.95 14.03
N ALA A 164 -4.99 10.30 14.17
CA ALA A 164 -5.72 9.79 13.02
C ALA A 164 -6.11 10.89 12.04
N GLN A 165 -6.59 12.03 12.56
CA GLN A 165 -6.98 13.18 11.75
C GLN A 165 -5.75 13.87 11.11
N ALA A 166 -4.61 13.96 11.81
CA ALA A 166 -3.38 14.51 11.24
C ALA A 166 -2.87 13.68 10.06
N ILE A 167 -2.85 12.34 10.17
CA ILE A 167 -2.45 11.46 9.07
C ILE A 167 -3.49 11.46 7.95
N TYR A 168 -4.77 11.60 8.28
CA TYR A 168 -5.83 11.76 7.27
C TYR A 168 -5.59 13.04 6.43
N GLN A 169 -5.39 14.17 7.09
CA GLN A 169 -5.14 15.43 6.40
C GLN A 169 -3.84 15.39 5.59
N LEU A 170 -2.75 14.89 6.18
CA LEU A 170 -1.48 14.68 5.47
C LEU A 170 -1.68 13.87 4.18
N SER A 171 -2.48 12.79 4.25
CA SER A 171 -2.75 11.96 3.08
C SER A 171 -3.50 12.72 1.98
N ILE A 172 -4.42 13.60 2.35
CA ILE A 172 -5.09 14.53 1.41
C ILE A 172 -4.07 15.50 0.80
N ASP A 173 -3.20 16.10 1.63
CA ASP A 173 -2.22 17.09 1.20
C ASP A 173 -1.22 16.52 0.19
N ILE A 174 -0.90 15.23 0.27
CA ILE A 174 -0.08 14.50 -0.72
C ILE A 174 -0.92 13.84 -1.83
N ARG A 175 -2.14 14.31 -2.03
CA ARG A 175 -3.09 13.86 -3.09
C ARG A 175 -3.40 12.36 -3.06
N LYS A 176 -3.54 11.79 -1.86
CA LYS A 176 -4.04 10.43 -1.66
C LYS A 176 -5.51 10.46 -1.23
N LYS A 177 -6.15 9.31 -1.32
CA LYS A 177 -7.53 9.08 -0.84
C LYS A 177 -7.48 8.24 0.45
N PRO A 178 -7.42 8.86 1.62
CA PRO A 178 -7.36 8.14 2.89
C PRO A 178 -8.72 7.56 3.28
N VAL A 179 -8.69 6.38 3.88
CA VAL A 179 -9.84 5.74 4.52
C VAL A 179 -9.45 5.39 5.96
N ILE A 180 -10.24 5.86 6.93
CA ILE A 180 -10.01 5.52 8.34
C ILE A 180 -10.64 4.16 8.64
N VAL A 181 -9.80 3.21 9.02
CA VAL A 181 -10.20 1.90 9.56
C VAL A 181 -10.29 2.05 11.08
N GLN A 182 -11.52 2.09 11.60
CA GLN A 182 -11.82 2.45 12.98
C GLN A 182 -11.40 1.38 14.01
N LYS A 183 -11.17 0.16 13.58
CA LYS A 183 -10.78 -0.96 14.44
C LYS A 183 -9.68 -1.76 13.78
N ASP A 184 -8.69 -2.11 14.57
CA ASP A 184 -7.62 -3.01 14.18
C ASP A 184 -8.19 -4.43 14.00
N VAL A 185 -8.23 -4.89 12.75
CA VAL A 185 -8.62 -6.24 12.36
C VAL A 185 -7.60 -6.81 11.38
N LEU A 186 -7.35 -8.10 11.41
CA LEU A 186 -6.40 -8.75 10.52
C LEU A 186 -6.74 -8.46 9.05
N GLY A 187 -5.73 -7.94 8.30
CA GLY A 187 -5.88 -7.60 6.89
C GLY A 187 -6.68 -6.33 6.61
N PHE A 188 -7.05 -5.57 7.65
CA PHE A 188 -7.73 -4.28 7.56
C PHE A 188 -9.01 -4.35 6.71
N ALA A 189 -9.30 -3.39 5.84
CA ALA A 189 -10.47 -3.45 4.97
C ALA A 189 -10.11 -3.98 3.56
N ALA A 190 -9.10 -3.41 2.92
CA ALA A 190 -8.78 -3.71 1.53
C ALA A 190 -8.26 -5.15 1.35
N ASN A 191 -7.33 -5.61 2.20
CA ASN A 191 -6.83 -6.98 2.11
C ASN A 191 -7.95 -8.00 2.40
N ARG A 192 -8.86 -7.71 3.31
CA ARG A 192 -10.00 -8.60 3.58
C ARG A 192 -10.86 -8.81 2.34
N ILE A 193 -11.20 -7.73 1.63
CA ILE A 193 -11.96 -7.80 0.37
C ILE A 193 -11.15 -8.52 -0.70
N GLN A 194 -9.88 -8.17 -0.87
CA GLN A 194 -9.00 -8.80 -1.86
C GLN A 194 -8.87 -10.30 -1.64
N PHE A 195 -8.66 -10.74 -0.41
CA PHE A 195 -8.51 -12.17 -0.10
C PHE A 195 -9.84 -12.93 -0.13
N ALA A 196 -10.98 -12.28 0.16
CA ALA A 196 -12.29 -12.88 -0.06
C ALA A 196 -12.52 -13.17 -1.55
N VAL A 197 -12.20 -12.21 -2.43
CA VAL A 197 -12.26 -12.40 -3.88
C VAL A 197 -11.29 -13.48 -4.34
N LEU A 198 -10.04 -13.49 -3.85
CA LEU A 198 -9.04 -14.50 -4.23
C LEU A 198 -9.48 -15.91 -3.81
N ARG A 199 -10.02 -16.07 -2.59
CA ARG A 199 -10.51 -17.35 -2.09
C ARG A 199 -11.60 -17.92 -3.00
N GLU A 200 -12.59 -17.11 -3.35
CA GLU A 200 -13.68 -17.51 -4.24
C GLU A 200 -13.15 -17.83 -5.65
N ALA A 201 -12.30 -16.96 -6.19
CA ALA A 201 -11.72 -17.16 -7.53
C ALA A 201 -10.94 -18.47 -7.62
N LEU A 202 -10.11 -18.79 -6.64
CA LEU A 202 -9.35 -20.04 -6.62
C LEU A 202 -10.26 -21.25 -6.43
N SER A 203 -11.29 -21.15 -5.59
CA SER A 203 -12.29 -22.22 -5.41
C SER A 203 -12.97 -22.58 -6.73
N LEU A 204 -13.42 -21.59 -7.50
CA LEU A 204 -14.05 -21.81 -8.81
C LEU A 204 -13.08 -22.45 -9.84
N VAL A 205 -11.82 -22.07 -9.81
CA VAL A 205 -10.78 -22.66 -10.67
C VAL A 205 -10.47 -24.09 -10.25
N GLU A 206 -10.31 -24.37 -8.96
CA GLU A 206 -10.04 -25.71 -8.42
C GLU A 206 -11.18 -26.69 -8.70
N GLN A 207 -12.42 -26.21 -8.68
CA GLN A 207 -13.62 -26.99 -9.03
C GLN A 207 -13.81 -27.16 -10.56
N GLY A 208 -12.99 -26.53 -11.38
CA GLY A 208 -13.11 -26.60 -12.84
C GLY A 208 -14.33 -25.83 -13.41
N VAL A 209 -14.93 -24.94 -12.64
CA VAL A 209 -16.06 -24.10 -13.08
C VAL A 209 -15.60 -23.10 -14.15
N VAL A 210 -14.39 -22.57 -14.02
CA VAL A 210 -13.81 -21.60 -14.93
C VAL A 210 -12.27 -21.77 -14.99
N SER A 211 -11.65 -21.41 -16.11
CA SER A 211 -10.18 -21.40 -16.20
C SER A 211 -9.59 -20.20 -15.45
N LYS A 212 -8.29 -20.25 -15.14
CA LYS A 212 -7.58 -19.11 -14.51
C LYS A 212 -7.61 -17.84 -15.37
N GLU A 213 -7.54 -17.99 -16.69
CA GLU A 213 -7.70 -16.87 -17.62
C GLU A 213 -9.13 -16.33 -17.59
N GLY A 214 -10.11 -17.21 -17.55
CA GLY A 214 -11.53 -16.86 -17.50
C GLY A 214 -11.91 -16.09 -16.24
N ILE A 215 -11.45 -16.51 -15.07
CA ILE A 215 -11.76 -15.78 -13.82
C ILE A 215 -11.11 -14.40 -13.81
N ASP A 216 -9.89 -14.27 -14.34
CA ASP A 216 -9.24 -12.98 -14.51
C ASP A 216 -10.02 -12.07 -15.47
N ASP A 217 -10.58 -12.62 -16.53
CA ASP A 217 -11.39 -11.85 -17.50
C ASP A 217 -12.75 -11.43 -16.89
N VAL A 218 -13.38 -12.26 -16.07
CA VAL A 218 -14.58 -11.87 -15.30
C VAL A 218 -14.28 -10.64 -14.43
N MET A 219 -13.12 -10.64 -13.77
CA MET A 219 -12.72 -9.49 -12.96
C MET A 219 -12.38 -8.27 -13.83
N LYS A 220 -11.54 -8.40 -14.86
CA LYS A 220 -11.06 -7.27 -15.67
C LYS A 220 -12.17 -6.60 -16.47
N TYR A 221 -13.05 -7.38 -17.10
CA TYR A 221 -14.07 -6.87 -18.03
C TYR A 221 -15.46 -6.77 -17.42
N GLY A 222 -15.67 -7.35 -16.24
CA GLY A 222 -16.94 -7.33 -15.52
C GLY A 222 -16.86 -6.50 -14.24
N LEU A 223 -16.54 -7.16 -13.17
CA LEU A 223 -16.62 -6.58 -11.81
C LEU A 223 -15.61 -5.45 -11.61
N GLY A 224 -14.34 -5.65 -11.95
CA GLY A 224 -13.28 -4.66 -11.77
C GLY A 224 -13.48 -3.41 -12.63
N PHE A 225 -14.03 -3.56 -13.86
CA PHE A 225 -14.39 -2.43 -14.71
C PHE A 225 -15.44 -1.54 -14.02
N ARG A 226 -16.44 -2.13 -13.40
CA ARG A 226 -17.49 -1.43 -12.65
C ARG A 226 -16.94 -0.82 -11.35
N TYR A 227 -16.11 -1.58 -10.62
CA TYR A 227 -15.51 -1.16 -9.37
C TYR A 227 -14.44 -0.05 -9.52
N ALA A 228 -13.97 0.21 -10.73
CA ALA A 228 -13.16 1.39 -10.99
C ALA A 228 -13.95 2.71 -10.86
N CYS A 229 -15.29 2.64 -10.98
CA CYS A 229 -16.19 3.81 -10.95
C CYS A 229 -17.10 3.84 -9.72
N LEU A 230 -17.46 2.68 -9.16
CA LEU A 230 -18.43 2.54 -8.09
C LEU A 230 -17.92 1.60 -7.01
N GLY A 231 -18.17 1.92 -5.74
CA GLY A 231 -17.91 0.98 -4.65
C GLY A 231 -18.90 -0.19 -4.62
N PRO A 232 -18.65 -1.25 -3.85
CA PRO A 232 -19.52 -2.42 -3.80
C PRO A 232 -20.93 -2.12 -3.28
N LEU A 233 -21.10 -1.16 -2.37
CA LEU A 233 -22.40 -0.76 -1.85
C LEU A 233 -23.17 0.05 -2.89
N GLU A 234 -22.52 0.95 -3.60
CA GLU A 234 -23.12 1.70 -4.71
C GLU A 234 -23.58 0.75 -5.84
N VAL A 235 -22.77 -0.27 -6.15
CA VAL A 235 -23.15 -1.30 -7.12
C VAL A 235 -24.43 -2.02 -6.68
N ALA A 236 -24.58 -2.30 -5.40
CA ALA A 236 -25.78 -2.93 -4.85
C ALA A 236 -27.00 -1.98 -4.94
N ASP A 237 -26.83 -0.69 -4.61
CA ASP A 237 -27.90 0.31 -4.76
C ASP A 237 -28.36 0.47 -6.21
N PHE A 238 -27.42 0.56 -7.17
CA PHE A 238 -27.75 0.63 -8.59
C PHE A 238 -28.39 -0.64 -9.13
N GLY A 239 -28.10 -1.81 -8.56
CA GLY A 239 -28.67 -3.10 -8.97
C GLY A 239 -30.02 -3.43 -8.31
N GLY A 240 -30.40 -2.65 -7.29
CA GLY A 240 -31.58 -2.88 -6.46
C GLY A 240 -31.30 -3.79 -5.26
N LEU A 241 -31.47 -3.24 -4.07
CA LEU A 241 -31.20 -3.98 -2.81
C LEU A 241 -32.13 -5.18 -2.64
N ASP A 242 -33.35 -5.14 -3.17
CA ASP A 242 -34.29 -6.26 -3.24
C ASP A 242 -33.74 -7.41 -4.08
N THR A 243 -33.17 -7.10 -5.23
CA THR A 243 -32.51 -8.09 -6.10
C THR A 243 -31.32 -8.73 -5.40
N PHE A 244 -30.44 -7.91 -4.80
CA PHE A 244 -29.30 -8.39 -4.04
C PHE A 244 -29.70 -9.23 -2.81
N TYR A 245 -30.78 -8.84 -2.13
CA TYR A 245 -31.32 -9.60 -1.02
C TYR A 245 -31.75 -11.01 -1.46
N HIS A 246 -32.58 -11.11 -2.51
CA HIS A 246 -33.08 -12.41 -3.00
C HIS A 246 -31.96 -13.31 -3.56
N ILE A 247 -30.95 -12.73 -4.22
CA ILE A 247 -29.78 -13.48 -4.65
C ILE A 247 -29.00 -14.00 -3.43
N SER A 248 -28.85 -13.17 -2.41
CA SER A 248 -28.13 -13.55 -1.18
C SER A 248 -28.78 -14.70 -0.43
N GLU A 249 -30.12 -14.88 -0.50
CA GLU A 249 -30.85 -15.95 0.18
C GLU A 249 -30.34 -17.36 -0.20
N TYR A 250 -29.82 -17.55 -1.40
CA TYR A 250 -29.31 -18.85 -1.86
C TYR A 250 -27.80 -18.84 -2.13
N LEU A 251 -27.21 -17.70 -2.52
CA LEU A 251 -25.83 -17.65 -2.96
C LEU A 251 -24.86 -17.64 -1.78
N MET A 252 -25.23 -17.03 -0.64
CA MET A 252 -24.32 -16.92 0.50
C MET A 252 -23.93 -18.27 1.12
N GLU A 253 -24.80 -19.27 1.01
CA GLU A 253 -24.55 -20.64 1.49
C GLU A 253 -23.61 -21.42 0.56
N ASP A 254 -23.53 -21.04 -0.72
CA ASP A 254 -22.75 -21.73 -1.75
C ASP A 254 -21.34 -21.15 -1.94
N LEU A 255 -21.13 -19.90 -1.52
CA LEU A 255 -19.82 -19.24 -1.63
C LEU A 255 -18.78 -19.94 -0.76
N CYS A 256 -17.54 -19.99 -1.24
CA CYS A 256 -16.45 -20.61 -0.51
C CYS A 256 -16.21 -19.94 0.86
N ASP A 257 -16.38 -20.71 1.94
CA ASP A 257 -16.11 -20.27 3.32
C ASP A 257 -14.86 -20.93 3.94
N SER A 258 -14.03 -21.60 3.12
CA SER A 258 -12.81 -22.27 3.56
C SER A 258 -11.90 -21.35 4.38
N HIS A 259 -11.39 -21.88 5.48
CA HIS A 259 -10.36 -21.27 6.32
C HIS A 259 -8.95 -21.74 5.96
N ASP A 260 -8.83 -22.71 5.06
CA ASP A 260 -7.56 -23.26 4.61
C ASP A 260 -6.96 -22.44 3.45
N ILE A 261 -5.64 -22.54 3.29
CA ILE A 261 -4.98 -21.97 2.13
C ILE A 261 -5.40 -22.79 0.89
N PRO A 262 -5.91 -22.13 -0.18
CA PRO A 262 -6.29 -22.83 -1.41
C PRO A 262 -5.16 -23.71 -1.96
N THR A 263 -5.52 -24.87 -2.50
CA THR A 263 -4.55 -25.91 -2.92
C THR A 263 -3.60 -25.39 -3.98
N LEU A 264 -4.13 -24.73 -5.01
CA LEU A 264 -3.31 -24.16 -6.09
C LEU A 264 -2.28 -23.14 -5.56
N LEU A 265 -2.67 -22.28 -4.64
CA LEU A 265 -1.77 -21.31 -4.03
C LEU A 265 -0.66 -21.99 -3.23
N LYS A 266 -1.02 -23.04 -2.47
CA LYS A 266 -0.09 -23.83 -1.67
C LYS A 266 0.93 -24.59 -2.53
N GLU A 267 0.48 -25.15 -3.65
CA GLU A 267 1.33 -25.87 -4.59
C GLU A 267 2.37 -24.93 -5.23
N HIS A 268 1.96 -23.76 -5.72
CA HIS A 268 2.89 -22.76 -6.24
C HIS A 268 3.90 -22.30 -5.18
N TYR A 269 3.43 -22.04 -3.96
CA TYR A 269 4.32 -21.66 -2.86
C TYR A 269 5.37 -22.73 -2.56
N GLN A 270 4.99 -24.00 -2.48
CA GLN A 270 5.89 -25.13 -2.24
C GLN A 270 6.89 -25.35 -3.38
N ALA A 271 6.48 -25.05 -4.62
CA ALA A 271 7.34 -25.12 -5.80
C ALA A 271 8.31 -23.94 -5.93
N GLY A 272 8.23 -22.93 -5.05
CA GLY A 272 9.03 -21.70 -5.16
C GLY A 272 8.58 -20.78 -6.30
N GLU A 273 7.37 -20.94 -6.79
CA GLU A 273 6.78 -20.20 -7.91
C GLU A 273 5.98 -19.00 -7.37
N TYR A 274 6.68 -17.88 -7.10
CA TYR A 274 6.10 -16.70 -6.46
C TYR A 274 5.65 -15.61 -7.44
N GLY A 275 5.28 -15.99 -8.65
CA GLY A 275 4.83 -15.08 -9.71
C GLY A 275 5.98 -14.34 -10.38
N VAL A 276 5.79 -13.04 -10.66
CA VAL A 276 6.76 -12.19 -11.36
C VAL A 276 8.15 -12.22 -10.69
N LYS A 277 8.21 -12.32 -9.36
CA LYS A 277 9.49 -12.36 -8.60
C LYS A 277 10.41 -13.53 -9.00
N THR A 278 9.83 -14.65 -9.36
CA THR A 278 10.55 -15.90 -9.71
C THR A 278 10.29 -16.30 -11.15
N GLN A 279 9.71 -15.40 -11.94
CA GLN A 279 9.34 -15.58 -13.34
C GLN A 279 8.34 -16.71 -13.59
N LYS A 280 7.72 -17.25 -12.54
CA LYS A 280 6.70 -18.30 -12.63
C LYS A 280 5.73 -18.23 -11.44
N GLY A 281 4.45 -18.47 -11.70
CA GLY A 281 3.35 -18.51 -10.75
C GLY A 281 2.12 -19.07 -11.44
N PHE A 282 0.93 -18.53 -11.21
CA PHE A 282 -0.26 -18.89 -12.01
C PHE A 282 -0.03 -18.68 -13.51
N TYR A 283 0.88 -17.79 -13.88
CA TYR A 283 1.31 -17.53 -15.27
C TYR A 283 2.82 -17.65 -15.39
N ASP A 284 3.25 -17.80 -16.65
CA ASP A 284 4.67 -17.87 -17.04
C ASP A 284 5.17 -16.45 -17.40
N TYR A 285 6.25 -16.02 -16.76
CA TYR A 285 6.90 -14.71 -16.93
C TYR A 285 8.37 -14.84 -17.37
N THR A 286 8.78 -16.02 -17.87
CA THR A 286 10.13 -16.25 -18.42
C THR A 286 10.38 -15.40 -19.68
N GLU A 287 11.64 -15.33 -20.13
CA GLU A 287 12.02 -14.64 -21.37
C GLU A 287 11.64 -13.14 -21.41
N ASP A 288 11.98 -12.39 -20.35
CA ASP A 288 11.68 -10.95 -20.17
C ASP A 288 10.18 -10.59 -20.13
N LYS A 289 9.29 -11.58 -20.00
CA LYS A 289 7.86 -11.34 -19.86
C LYS A 289 7.51 -10.69 -18.54
N ASP A 290 8.34 -10.88 -17.50
CA ASP A 290 8.20 -10.24 -16.19
C ASP A 290 8.27 -8.70 -16.28
N GLN A 291 9.29 -8.16 -16.99
CA GLN A 291 9.44 -6.73 -17.23
C GLN A 291 8.30 -6.17 -18.08
N LYS A 292 7.96 -6.89 -19.17
CA LYS A 292 6.84 -6.51 -20.04
C LYS A 292 5.50 -6.52 -19.31
N ALA A 293 5.24 -7.52 -18.46
CA ALA A 293 4.02 -7.60 -17.67
C ALA A 293 3.92 -6.44 -16.66
N THR A 294 5.03 -6.10 -16.00
CA THR A 294 5.11 -4.97 -15.08
C THR A 294 4.82 -3.65 -15.81
N GLN A 295 5.50 -3.40 -16.92
CA GLN A 295 5.28 -2.20 -17.75
C GLN A 295 3.82 -2.10 -18.22
N GLN A 296 3.26 -3.19 -18.76
CA GLN A 296 1.87 -3.22 -19.23
C GLN A 296 0.87 -2.98 -18.10
N ARG A 297 1.16 -3.47 -16.88
CA ARG A 297 0.34 -3.20 -15.69
C ARG A 297 0.34 -1.69 -15.40
N ASP A 298 1.53 -1.11 -15.31
CA ASP A 298 1.69 0.30 -14.93
C ASP A 298 1.08 1.23 -15.98
N ASP A 299 1.27 0.94 -17.28
CA ASP A 299 0.63 1.68 -18.39
C ASP A 299 -0.91 1.65 -18.31
N LYS A 300 -1.49 0.49 -17.95
CA LYS A 300 -2.95 0.36 -17.80
C LYS A 300 -3.46 1.13 -16.59
N LEU A 301 -2.79 1.00 -15.45
CA LEU A 301 -3.13 1.73 -14.24
C LEU A 301 -3.03 3.24 -14.45
N LEU A 302 -1.98 3.71 -15.13
CA LEU A 302 -1.81 5.12 -15.45
C LEU A 302 -2.93 5.65 -16.37
N LYS A 303 -3.37 4.86 -17.36
CA LYS A 303 -4.51 5.22 -18.21
C LYS A 303 -5.80 5.38 -17.41
N ILE A 304 -6.09 4.45 -16.51
CA ILE A 304 -7.25 4.52 -15.60
C ILE A 304 -7.14 5.74 -14.69
N PHE A 305 -5.98 5.93 -14.07
CA PHE A 305 -5.69 7.09 -13.21
C PHE A 305 -5.94 8.41 -13.95
N ASN A 306 -5.38 8.56 -15.15
CA ASN A 306 -5.54 9.77 -15.94
C ASN A 306 -7.01 10.02 -16.35
N ALA A 307 -7.73 8.96 -16.70
CA ALA A 307 -9.13 9.07 -17.12
C ALA A 307 -10.07 9.44 -15.99
N LEU A 308 -9.87 8.88 -14.80
CA LEU A 308 -10.80 9.02 -13.70
C LEU A 308 -10.42 10.12 -12.70
N TYR A 309 -9.12 10.40 -12.51
CA TYR A 309 -8.66 11.22 -11.40
C TYR A 309 -7.86 12.46 -11.80
N LYS A 310 -7.00 12.39 -12.85
CA LYS A 310 -6.11 13.52 -13.22
C LYS A 310 -6.87 14.78 -13.70
N ASN A 311 -8.05 14.61 -14.33
CA ASN A 311 -8.79 15.69 -14.99
C ASN A 311 -10.02 16.20 -14.22
N GLN A 312 -10.34 15.65 -13.06
CA GLN A 312 -11.59 15.98 -12.34
C GLN A 312 -11.43 17.04 -11.24
N GLY A 313 -10.21 17.58 -11.04
CA GLY A 313 -9.98 18.62 -10.00
C GLY A 313 -10.18 18.13 -8.56
N GLU A 314 -10.36 16.83 -8.37
CA GLU A 314 -10.58 16.18 -7.08
C GLU A 314 -9.27 15.76 -6.39
N LEU A 315 -8.12 16.01 -7.02
CA LEU A 315 -6.77 15.72 -6.51
C LEU A 315 -5.94 16.99 -6.46
#